data_c23b15b7233c52d327f0f379ce616039
#
_entry.id   c23b15b7233c52d327f0f379ce616039
#
_cell.length_a   1.000
_cell.length_b   1.000
_cell.length_c   1.000
_cell.angle_alpha   90.00
_cell.angle_beta   90.00
_cell.angle_gamma   90.00
#
_symmetry.space_group_name_H-M   'P 1'
#
loop_
_entity.id
_entity.type
_entity.pdbx_description
1 polymer ?
#
loop_
_entity_poly.entity_id
_entity_poly.type
_entity_poly.pdbx_seq_one_letter_code
_entity_poly.pdbx_strand_id
1 'polypeptide(L)'
;MERFIRVVPPNGAVEILGVKLVGLTAENGMKLLFSLAFVVLTLLLARGLRWLIGSLLRGRRDVRVAFWARQAIHLLTTVLLLLGLVSVWFDDPTRLTTALGLVTAGLAFALQKVVTSLAGYFVILRGRTFNVGDRITMGGVRGDVIALGFIQTTIMEMGQPPPVQNADPAMWVHSRQYTGRIVTVSNSKVFDEPVYNYTREFPYIWEEMTLPIAYAADRARAERILLEVAGRHTVPIGELGEAALLEMERRYFIRRAEMTPKVYFRLTDNWLELTVRFIARDHGIRELKDAISREVLAALDDAGIGIASATFEIVGLPSLRLERTPRADGRG
;
A
#
# COMPACT_ATOMS: atom_id res chain seq x y z
N MET A 1 -8.34 -9.42 69.76
CA MET A 1 -8.33 -9.02 68.33
C MET A 1 -7.39 -7.86 68.02
N GLU A 2 -6.98 -7.08 68.99
CA GLU A 2 -6.07 -5.89 68.79
C GLU A 2 -4.59 -6.23 68.51
N ARG A 3 -4.18 -7.47 68.57
CA ARG A 3 -2.78 -7.88 68.40
C ARG A 3 -2.37 -8.15 66.92
N PHE A 4 -3.32 -8.17 66.01
CA PHE A 4 -3.03 -8.57 64.60
C PHE A 4 -3.09 -7.38 63.62
N ILE A 5 -3.72 -6.25 64.03
CA ILE A 5 -3.86 -5.07 63.16
C ILE A 5 -3.52 -3.85 64.01
N ARG A 6 -2.47 -3.12 63.64
CA ARG A 6 -2.02 -1.89 64.33
C ARG A 6 -1.95 -0.73 63.36
N VAL A 7 -2.60 0.37 63.68
CA VAL A 7 -2.48 1.63 62.90
C VAL A 7 -1.32 2.41 63.47
N VAL A 8 -0.31 2.68 62.67
CA VAL A 8 0.94 3.37 63.08
C VAL A 8 0.87 4.86 62.68
N PRO A 9 0.92 5.81 63.64
CA PRO A 9 1.06 7.23 63.33
C PRO A 9 2.47 7.53 62.78
N PRO A 10 2.70 8.60 61.96
CA PRO A 10 1.76 9.66 61.60
C PRO A 10 0.93 9.38 60.33
N ASN A 11 1.23 8.34 59.54
CA ASN A 11 0.67 8.15 58.19
C ASN A 11 -0.51 7.16 58.16
N GLY A 12 -1.06 6.72 59.33
CA GLY A 12 -2.19 5.80 59.37
C GLY A 12 -1.94 4.46 58.66
N ALA A 13 -0.69 4.04 58.52
CA ALA A 13 -0.34 2.79 57.87
C ALA A 13 -0.82 1.57 58.67
N VAL A 14 -1.45 0.61 58.04
CA VAL A 14 -1.91 -0.62 58.67
C VAL A 14 -0.78 -1.65 58.65
N GLU A 15 -0.40 -2.10 59.87
CA GLU A 15 0.56 -3.19 60.05
C GLU A 15 -0.21 -4.47 60.37
N ILE A 16 -0.05 -5.51 59.54
CA ILE A 16 -0.63 -6.82 59.77
C ILE A 16 0.52 -7.82 59.95
N LEU A 17 0.54 -8.48 61.13
CA LEU A 17 1.56 -9.50 61.47
C LEU A 17 3.00 -8.99 61.36
N GLY A 18 3.26 -7.69 61.67
CA GLY A 18 4.60 -7.11 61.61
C GLY A 18 5.04 -6.64 60.23
N VAL A 19 4.21 -6.78 59.20
CA VAL A 19 4.48 -6.29 57.85
C VAL A 19 3.69 -5.00 57.60
N LYS A 20 4.39 -3.90 57.34
CA LYS A 20 3.76 -2.64 56.95
C LYS A 20 3.28 -2.76 55.50
N LEU A 21 1.98 -2.70 55.32
CA LEU A 21 1.38 -2.65 54.00
C LEU A 21 1.44 -1.22 53.44
N VAL A 22 2.35 -0.98 52.55
CA VAL A 22 2.52 0.30 51.86
C VAL A 22 1.27 0.54 50.97
N GLY A 23 0.52 1.62 51.31
CA GLY A 23 -0.69 2.01 50.55
C GLY A 23 -2.03 1.69 51.22
N LEU A 24 -2.06 0.86 52.27
CA LEU A 24 -3.25 0.66 53.12
C LEU A 24 -3.22 1.61 54.33
N THR A 25 -3.60 2.85 54.09
CA THR A 25 -3.90 3.82 55.15
C THR A 25 -5.40 3.89 55.39
N ALA A 26 -5.85 4.35 56.53
CA ALA A 26 -7.29 4.53 56.83
C ALA A 26 -7.96 5.43 55.78
N GLU A 27 -7.24 6.41 55.26
CA GLU A 27 -7.67 7.33 54.21
C GLU A 27 -7.82 6.59 52.87
N ASN A 28 -6.84 5.76 52.48
CA ASN A 28 -6.92 4.95 51.28
C ASN A 28 -8.00 3.85 51.38
N GLY A 29 -8.27 3.35 52.59
CA GLY A 29 -9.37 2.43 52.88
C GLY A 29 -10.75 3.05 52.57
N MET A 30 -10.95 4.31 52.98
CA MET A 30 -12.16 5.05 52.62
C MET A 30 -12.25 5.32 51.11
N LYS A 31 -11.16 5.69 50.45
CA LYS A 31 -11.10 5.87 48.98
C LYS A 31 -11.43 4.59 48.25
N LEU A 32 -10.93 3.44 48.72
CA LEU A 32 -11.27 2.11 48.15
C LEU A 32 -12.78 1.83 48.29
N LEU A 33 -13.36 2.11 49.44
CA LEU A 33 -14.78 1.88 49.72
C LEU A 33 -15.65 2.78 48.82
N PHE A 34 -15.30 4.07 48.71
CA PHE A 34 -15.98 5.00 47.76
C PHE A 34 -15.79 4.57 46.30
N SER A 35 -14.60 4.15 45.89
CA SER A 35 -14.37 3.62 44.54
C SER A 35 -15.22 2.41 44.27
N LEU A 36 -15.30 1.45 45.19
CA LEU A 36 -16.11 0.26 45.04
C LEU A 36 -17.60 0.60 44.91
N ALA A 37 -18.08 1.46 45.83
CA ALA A 37 -19.48 1.93 45.79
C ALA A 37 -19.81 2.65 44.49
N PHE A 38 -18.91 3.52 44.02
CA PHE A 38 -19.04 4.24 42.74
C PHE A 38 -19.07 3.27 41.54
N VAL A 39 -18.18 2.29 41.49
CA VAL A 39 -18.15 1.26 40.45
C VAL A 39 -19.46 0.46 40.40
N VAL A 40 -19.89 -0.03 41.59
CA VAL A 40 -21.13 -0.80 41.70
C VAL A 40 -22.32 0.04 41.25
N LEU A 41 -22.44 1.28 41.70
CA LEU A 41 -23.53 2.18 41.32
C LEU A 41 -23.54 2.45 39.85
N THR A 42 -22.38 2.76 39.26
CA THR A 42 -22.25 3.03 37.80
C THR A 42 -22.63 1.82 36.97
N LEU A 43 -22.21 0.62 37.37
CA LEU A 43 -22.58 -0.61 36.69
C LEU A 43 -24.06 -0.93 36.80
N LEU A 44 -24.68 -0.70 37.94
CA LEU A 44 -26.12 -0.85 38.15
C LEU A 44 -26.91 0.13 37.28
N LEU A 45 -26.51 1.40 37.22
CA LEU A 45 -27.11 2.41 36.37
C LEU A 45 -26.98 2.03 34.88
N ALA A 46 -25.79 1.58 34.44
CA ALA A 46 -25.54 1.12 33.08
C ALA A 46 -26.39 -0.11 32.74
N ARG A 47 -26.60 -1.02 33.70
CA ARG A 47 -27.48 -2.18 33.53
C ARG A 47 -28.95 -1.77 33.42
N GLY A 48 -29.39 -0.85 34.26
CA GLY A 48 -30.75 -0.29 34.23
C GLY A 48 -31.03 0.45 32.90
N LEU A 49 -30.08 1.27 32.45
CA LEU A 49 -30.19 1.99 31.17
C LEU A 49 -30.24 1.03 29.96
N ARG A 50 -29.42 -0.03 29.97
CA ARG A 50 -29.47 -1.09 28.94
C ARG A 50 -30.81 -1.82 28.92
N TRP A 51 -31.35 -2.14 30.10
CA TRP A 51 -32.65 -2.75 30.24
C TRP A 51 -33.78 -1.84 29.71
N LEU A 52 -33.75 -0.55 30.08
CA LEU A 52 -34.70 0.46 29.64
C LEU A 52 -34.69 0.63 28.11
N ILE A 53 -33.50 0.81 27.52
CA ILE A 53 -33.35 0.93 26.06
C ILE A 53 -33.79 -0.37 25.37
N GLY A 54 -33.44 -1.53 25.92
CA GLY A 54 -33.90 -2.82 25.40
C GLY A 54 -35.42 -3.00 25.45
N SER A 55 -36.07 -2.43 26.46
CA SER A 55 -37.54 -2.42 26.60
C SER A 55 -38.19 -1.47 25.61
N LEU A 56 -37.69 -0.25 25.44
CA LEU A 56 -38.19 0.76 24.52
C LEU A 56 -38.03 0.37 23.06
N LEU A 57 -36.96 -0.39 22.72
CA LEU A 57 -36.69 -0.81 21.36
C LEU A 57 -37.30 -2.16 20.97
N ARG A 58 -38.00 -2.87 21.90
CA ARG A 58 -38.64 -4.18 21.62
C ARG A 58 -39.69 -4.15 20.52
N GLY A 59 -40.21 -2.97 20.15
CA GLY A 59 -41.19 -2.80 19.07
C GLY A 59 -40.61 -2.32 17.72
N ARG A 60 -39.36 -1.97 17.65
CA ARG A 60 -38.72 -1.46 16.43
C ARG A 60 -37.73 -2.49 15.87
N ARG A 61 -37.89 -2.83 14.57
CA ARG A 61 -37.05 -3.79 13.83
C ARG A 61 -35.62 -3.28 13.53
N ASP A 62 -35.22 -2.12 14.02
CA ASP A 62 -33.90 -1.54 13.72
C ASP A 62 -32.80 -2.11 14.64
N VAL A 63 -32.30 -3.28 14.26
CA VAL A 63 -31.15 -3.94 14.93
C VAL A 63 -29.92 -3.01 15.02
N ARG A 64 -29.73 -2.14 14.04
CA ARG A 64 -28.62 -1.18 14.00
C ARG A 64 -28.69 -0.16 15.14
N VAL A 65 -29.87 0.41 15.40
CA VAL A 65 -30.05 1.41 16.47
C VAL A 65 -29.79 0.77 17.84
N ALA A 66 -30.29 -0.43 18.07
CA ALA A 66 -30.04 -1.17 19.32
C ALA A 66 -28.55 -1.50 19.54
N PHE A 67 -27.83 -1.84 18.47
CA PHE A 67 -26.39 -2.07 18.50
C PHE A 67 -25.64 -0.81 18.88
N TRP A 68 -25.85 0.30 18.19
CA TRP A 68 -25.16 1.57 18.47
C TRP A 68 -25.50 2.14 19.84
N ALA A 69 -26.75 2.02 20.31
CA ALA A 69 -27.13 2.44 21.64
C ALA A 69 -26.40 1.64 22.74
N ARG A 70 -26.26 0.32 22.58
CA ARG A 70 -25.46 -0.49 23.53
C ARG A 70 -23.99 -0.08 23.53
N GLN A 71 -23.43 0.13 22.34
CA GLN A 71 -22.04 0.58 22.21
C GLN A 71 -21.80 1.93 22.89
N ALA A 72 -22.69 2.88 22.67
CA ALA A 72 -22.65 4.20 23.30
C ALA A 72 -22.72 4.10 24.82
N ILE A 73 -23.62 3.26 25.37
CA ILE A 73 -23.70 3.04 26.83
C ILE A 73 -22.39 2.44 27.37
N HIS A 74 -21.79 1.46 26.66
CA HIS A 74 -20.53 0.89 27.09
C HIS A 74 -19.42 1.95 27.13
N LEU A 75 -19.29 2.72 26.06
CA LEU A 75 -18.30 3.79 25.98
C LEU A 75 -18.49 4.82 27.08
N LEU A 76 -19.74 5.32 27.25
CA LEU A 76 -20.07 6.29 28.30
C LEU A 76 -19.79 5.75 29.70
N THR A 77 -20.16 4.49 29.98
CA THR A 77 -19.90 3.84 31.26
C THR A 77 -18.42 3.74 31.53
N THR A 78 -17.61 3.35 30.53
CA THR A 78 -16.15 3.23 30.66
C THR A 78 -15.52 4.59 30.95
N VAL A 79 -15.91 5.65 30.23
CA VAL A 79 -15.42 7.01 30.43
C VAL A 79 -15.81 7.52 31.82
N LEU A 80 -17.06 7.30 32.23
CA LEU A 80 -17.55 7.71 33.56
C LEU A 80 -16.80 6.99 34.69
N LEU A 81 -16.57 5.69 34.59
CA LEU A 81 -15.80 4.91 35.53
C LEU A 81 -14.37 5.43 35.63
N LEU A 82 -13.74 5.70 34.49
CA LEU A 82 -12.36 6.19 34.47
C LEU A 82 -12.23 7.57 35.12
N LEU A 83 -13.11 8.53 34.75
CA LEU A 83 -13.12 9.88 35.32
C LEU A 83 -13.46 9.85 36.79
N GLY A 84 -14.43 9.04 37.23
CA GLY A 84 -14.80 8.95 38.64
C GLY A 84 -13.70 8.33 39.50
N LEU A 85 -13.05 7.26 39.03
CA LEU A 85 -11.90 6.69 39.73
C LEU A 85 -10.73 7.67 39.83
N VAL A 86 -10.40 8.36 38.73
CA VAL A 86 -9.38 9.43 38.75
C VAL A 86 -9.74 10.51 39.76
N SER A 87 -11.00 10.96 39.82
CA SER A 87 -11.46 11.98 40.79
C SER A 87 -11.32 11.54 42.25
N VAL A 88 -11.51 10.26 42.56
CA VAL A 88 -11.39 9.73 43.95
C VAL A 88 -9.94 9.57 44.38
N TRP A 89 -9.05 9.23 43.45
CA TRP A 89 -7.66 8.91 43.78
C TRP A 89 -6.68 10.08 43.66
N PHE A 90 -7.04 11.13 42.92
CA PHE A 90 -6.18 12.30 42.72
C PHE A 90 -6.73 13.53 43.43
N ASP A 91 -6.38 13.69 44.73
CA ASP A 91 -6.73 14.88 45.52
C ASP A 91 -5.77 16.04 45.22
N ASP A 92 -4.57 15.75 44.70
CA ASP A 92 -3.56 16.74 44.39
C ASP A 92 -3.60 17.10 42.90
N PRO A 93 -3.94 18.36 42.54
CA PRO A 93 -3.99 18.79 41.13
C PRO A 93 -2.67 18.58 40.37
N THR A 94 -1.53 18.68 41.07
CA THR A 94 -0.20 18.51 40.46
C THR A 94 0.02 17.08 40.00
N ARG A 95 -0.35 16.11 40.81
CA ARG A 95 -0.27 14.67 40.50
C ARG A 95 -1.23 14.30 39.38
N LEU A 96 -2.44 14.87 39.41
CA LEU A 96 -3.42 14.68 38.34
C LEU A 96 -2.89 15.21 37.00
N THR A 97 -2.32 16.42 37.00
CA THR A 97 -1.74 17.03 35.80
C THR A 97 -0.61 16.18 35.24
N THR A 98 0.27 15.66 36.09
CA THR A 98 1.37 14.78 35.67
C THR A 98 0.84 13.47 35.05
N ALA A 99 -0.13 12.82 35.69
CA ALA A 99 -0.75 11.59 35.19
C ALA A 99 -1.48 11.81 33.85
N LEU A 100 -2.27 12.90 33.76
CA LEU A 100 -2.94 13.26 32.49
C LEU A 100 -1.92 13.60 31.41
N GLY A 101 -0.83 14.27 31.72
CA GLY A 101 0.26 14.54 30.77
C GLY A 101 0.85 13.26 30.20
N LEU A 102 1.13 12.26 31.05
CA LEU A 102 1.66 10.97 30.62
C LEU A 102 0.65 10.19 29.73
N VAL A 103 -0.62 10.17 30.16
CA VAL A 103 -1.70 9.53 29.37
C VAL A 103 -1.87 10.23 28.03
N THR A 104 -1.86 11.57 28.01
CA THR A 104 -1.97 12.36 26.77
C THR A 104 -0.80 12.10 25.83
N ALA A 105 0.43 12.04 26.35
CA ALA A 105 1.61 11.69 25.57
C ALA A 105 1.48 10.28 24.98
N GLY A 106 1.08 9.29 25.77
CA GLY A 106 0.83 7.92 25.29
C GLY A 106 -0.25 7.87 24.21
N LEU A 107 -1.34 8.62 24.39
CA LEU A 107 -2.42 8.70 23.39
C LEU A 107 -1.95 9.40 22.11
N ALA A 108 -1.12 10.44 22.21
CA ALA A 108 -0.55 11.12 21.06
C ALA A 108 0.30 10.16 20.20
N PHE A 109 1.15 9.33 20.83
CA PHE A 109 1.90 8.29 20.14
C PHE A 109 0.97 7.22 19.50
N ALA A 110 -0.06 6.79 20.23
CA ALA A 110 -1.02 5.81 19.72
C ALA A 110 -1.79 6.35 18.49
N LEU A 111 -2.12 7.64 18.46
CA LEU A 111 -2.85 8.29 17.39
C LEU A 111 -1.95 8.84 16.28
N GLN A 112 -0.63 8.81 16.42
CA GLN A 112 0.32 9.40 15.48
C GLN A 112 0.03 9.03 14.01
N LYS A 113 -0.19 7.75 13.73
CA LYS A 113 -0.48 7.27 12.36
C LYS A 113 -1.78 7.83 11.80
N VAL A 114 -2.80 8.00 12.63
CA VAL A 114 -4.08 8.57 12.21
C VAL A 114 -3.91 10.05 11.87
N VAL A 115 -3.23 10.81 12.74
CA VAL A 115 -2.96 12.24 12.53
C VAL A 115 -2.10 12.46 11.29
N THR A 116 -1.04 11.66 11.12
CA THR A 116 -0.17 11.74 9.93
C THR A 116 -0.95 11.40 8.66
N SER A 117 -1.86 10.42 8.70
CA SER A 117 -2.71 10.09 7.53
C SER A 117 -3.67 11.22 7.17
N LEU A 118 -4.25 11.88 8.17
CA LEU A 118 -5.08 13.06 7.95
C LEU A 118 -4.27 14.22 7.35
N ALA A 119 -3.07 14.47 7.86
CA ALA A 119 -2.15 15.45 7.27
C ALA A 119 -1.80 15.08 5.83
N GLY A 120 -1.56 13.79 5.54
CA GLY A 120 -1.34 13.27 4.20
C GLY A 120 -2.49 13.55 3.24
N TYR A 121 -3.73 13.42 3.71
CA TYR A 121 -4.91 13.78 2.92
C TYR A 121 -4.87 15.25 2.48
N PHE A 122 -4.56 16.17 3.39
CA PHE A 122 -4.45 17.60 3.06
C PHE A 122 -3.29 17.88 2.09
N VAL A 123 -2.16 17.18 2.24
CA VAL A 123 -1.02 17.29 1.32
C VAL A 123 -1.41 16.80 -0.08
N ILE A 124 -2.13 15.69 -0.19
CA ILE A 124 -2.61 15.17 -1.47
C ILE A 124 -3.51 16.19 -2.15
N LEU A 125 -4.51 16.72 -1.43
CA LEU A 125 -5.47 17.69 -1.99
C LEU A 125 -4.80 19.02 -2.35
N ARG A 126 -4.02 19.60 -1.42
CA ARG A 126 -3.40 20.92 -1.61
C ARG A 126 -2.24 20.88 -2.59
N GLY A 127 -1.41 19.85 -2.51
CA GLY A 127 -0.25 19.62 -3.38
C GLY A 127 -0.65 19.10 -4.76
N ARG A 128 -1.91 18.74 -4.96
CA ARG A 128 -2.38 18.08 -6.18
C ARG A 128 -1.49 16.90 -6.55
N THR A 129 -1.12 16.07 -5.57
CA THR A 129 -0.21 14.94 -5.79
C THR A 129 -0.85 13.93 -6.75
N PHE A 130 -2.14 13.65 -6.54
CA PHE A 130 -3.00 12.87 -7.43
C PHE A 130 -4.47 13.15 -7.14
N ASN A 131 -5.35 12.73 -8.04
CA ASN A 131 -6.81 12.78 -7.91
C ASN A 131 -7.41 11.39 -8.08
N VAL A 132 -8.72 11.28 -7.79
CA VAL A 132 -9.49 10.08 -8.16
C VAL A 132 -9.49 9.95 -9.69
N GLY A 133 -9.20 8.75 -10.20
CA GLY A 133 -9.01 8.47 -11.61
C GLY A 133 -7.55 8.50 -12.08
N ASP A 134 -6.63 9.06 -11.30
CA ASP A 134 -5.22 9.04 -11.66
C ASP A 134 -4.62 7.64 -11.46
N ARG A 135 -3.67 7.29 -12.33
CA ARG A 135 -2.84 6.11 -12.24
C ARG A 135 -1.58 6.43 -11.46
N ILE A 136 -1.39 5.76 -10.33
CA ILE A 136 -0.28 6.04 -9.41
C ILE A 136 0.45 4.78 -8.96
N THR A 137 1.65 4.99 -8.40
CA THR A 137 2.30 4.02 -7.49
C THR A 137 2.51 4.70 -6.15
N MET A 138 1.98 4.12 -5.07
CA MET A 138 2.11 4.60 -3.70
C MET A 138 2.12 3.42 -2.73
N GLY A 139 3.04 3.40 -1.76
CA GLY A 139 3.14 2.31 -0.79
C GLY A 139 3.41 0.95 -1.42
N GLY A 140 4.18 0.90 -2.52
CA GLY A 140 4.44 -0.34 -3.26
C GLY A 140 3.29 -0.83 -4.14
N VAL A 141 2.13 -0.17 -4.11
CA VAL A 141 0.95 -0.53 -4.90
C VAL A 141 0.85 0.37 -6.12
N ARG A 142 0.70 -0.23 -7.30
CA ARG A 142 0.39 0.46 -8.54
C ARG A 142 -1.05 0.21 -8.93
N GLY A 143 -1.73 1.25 -9.40
CA GLY A 143 -3.10 1.13 -9.89
C GLY A 143 -3.80 2.47 -10.06
N ASP A 144 -5.08 2.41 -10.38
CA ASP A 144 -5.92 3.58 -10.56
C ASP A 144 -6.62 3.93 -9.23
N VAL A 145 -6.56 5.20 -8.85
CA VAL A 145 -7.22 5.70 -7.63
C VAL A 145 -8.73 5.69 -7.83
N ILE A 146 -9.43 4.86 -7.07
CA ILE A 146 -10.90 4.76 -7.14
C ILE A 146 -11.61 5.54 -6.04
N ALA A 147 -10.93 5.81 -4.91
CA ALA A 147 -11.46 6.65 -3.86
C ALA A 147 -10.34 7.28 -3.01
N LEU A 148 -10.56 8.50 -2.55
CA LEU A 148 -9.68 9.21 -1.63
C LEU A 148 -10.45 9.55 -0.35
N GLY A 149 -10.10 8.87 0.74
CA GLY A 149 -10.64 9.11 2.08
C GLY A 149 -9.70 9.91 2.97
N PHE A 150 -10.18 10.37 4.13
CA PHE A 150 -9.39 11.17 5.08
C PHE A 150 -8.12 10.47 5.60
N ILE A 151 -8.18 9.16 5.78
CA ILE A 151 -7.07 8.38 6.38
C ILE A 151 -6.37 7.54 5.31
N GLN A 152 -7.09 7.11 4.28
CA GLN A 152 -6.61 6.12 3.32
C GLN A 152 -7.09 6.41 1.91
N THR A 153 -6.28 6.03 0.94
CA THR A 153 -6.58 6.04 -0.49
C THR A 153 -6.87 4.61 -0.94
N THR A 154 -7.91 4.43 -1.74
CA THR A 154 -8.27 3.12 -2.31
C THR A 154 -7.85 3.07 -3.76
N ILE A 155 -7.14 2.01 -4.14
CA ILE A 155 -6.52 1.82 -5.44
C ILE A 155 -7.02 0.50 -6.06
N MET A 156 -7.46 0.55 -7.31
CA MET A 156 -7.67 -0.64 -8.13
C MET A 156 -6.30 -1.10 -8.63
N GLU A 157 -5.82 -2.19 -8.07
CA GLU A 157 -4.47 -2.67 -8.33
C GLU A 157 -4.27 -3.15 -9.77
N MET A 158 -3.09 -2.90 -10.29
CA MET A 158 -2.62 -3.44 -11.57
C MET A 158 -1.24 -4.09 -11.44
N GLY A 159 -0.93 -4.97 -12.39
CA GLY A 159 0.34 -5.67 -12.45
C GLY A 159 1.52 -4.73 -12.60
N GLN A 160 2.62 -5.04 -11.94
CA GLN A 160 3.87 -4.28 -11.93
C GLN A 160 4.88 -4.88 -12.93
N PRO A 161 5.85 -4.10 -13.41
CA PRO A 161 6.95 -4.63 -14.20
C PRO A 161 7.82 -5.60 -13.36
N PRO A 162 8.47 -6.60 -14.00
CA PRO A 162 9.21 -7.68 -13.35
C PRO A 162 10.19 -7.29 -12.23
N PRO A 163 10.96 -6.18 -12.31
CA PRO A 163 11.93 -5.84 -11.27
C PRO A 163 11.34 -5.53 -9.89
N VAL A 164 10.05 -5.21 -9.82
CA VAL A 164 9.36 -4.86 -8.57
C VAL A 164 8.60 -6.07 -8.01
N GLN A 165 8.58 -7.19 -8.73
CA GLN A 165 7.78 -8.37 -8.40
C GLN A 165 8.35 -9.26 -7.29
N ASN A 166 9.56 -9.02 -6.81
CA ASN A 166 10.16 -9.87 -5.77
C ASN A 166 9.43 -9.82 -4.42
N ALA A 167 8.41 -8.99 -4.29
CA ALA A 167 7.72 -8.80 -3.01
C ALA A 167 6.40 -9.56 -2.86
N ASP A 168 5.75 -10.02 -3.95
CA ASP A 168 4.47 -10.71 -3.85
C ASP A 168 4.32 -11.80 -4.93
N PRO A 169 4.41 -13.09 -4.57
CA PRO A 169 4.22 -14.22 -5.49
C PRO A 169 2.80 -14.33 -6.07
N ALA A 170 1.83 -13.59 -5.54
CA ALA A 170 0.46 -13.58 -6.04
C ALA A 170 0.26 -12.66 -7.26
N MET A 171 1.26 -11.90 -7.67
CA MET A 171 1.16 -10.96 -8.78
C MET A 171 1.42 -11.63 -10.14
N TRP A 172 0.45 -12.38 -10.63
CA TRP A 172 0.53 -13.09 -11.94
C TRP A 172 0.12 -12.25 -13.14
N VAL A 173 -0.49 -11.08 -12.92
CA VAL A 173 -0.91 -10.18 -14.00
C VAL A 173 0.21 -9.21 -14.32
N HIS A 174 0.68 -9.20 -15.58
CA HIS A 174 1.76 -8.35 -16.04
C HIS A 174 1.24 -7.11 -16.80
N SER A 175 2.14 -6.17 -17.05
CA SER A 175 1.95 -5.12 -18.05
C SER A 175 0.77 -4.19 -17.81
N ARG A 176 0.61 -3.65 -16.59
CA ARG A 176 -0.37 -2.60 -16.27
C ARG A 176 -1.83 -2.99 -16.50
N GLN A 177 -2.15 -4.28 -16.46
CA GLN A 177 -3.53 -4.75 -16.45
C GLN A 177 -4.03 -4.93 -15.02
N TYR A 178 -5.33 -4.75 -14.82
CA TYR A 178 -5.93 -4.91 -13.50
C TYR A 178 -5.81 -6.34 -12.98
N THR A 179 -5.48 -6.47 -11.70
CA THR A 179 -5.46 -7.77 -11.00
C THR A 179 -6.84 -8.16 -10.48
N GLY A 180 -7.78 -7.20 -10.42
CA GLY A 180 -9.08 -7.35 -9.77
C GLY A 180 -9.04 -7.10 -8.25
N ARG A 181 -7.85 -6.82 -7.68
CA ARG A 181 -7.72 -6.51 -6.24
C ARG A 181 -7.95 -5.01 -6.01
N ILE A 182 -8.68 -4.71 -4.93
CA ILE A 182 -8.83 -3.36 -4.40
C ILE A 182 -7.94 -3.26 -3.17
N VAL A 183 -6.99 -2.35 -3.20
CA VAL A 183 -6.00 -2.17 -2.15
C VAL A 183 -6.20 -0.81 -1.48
N THR A 184 -6.13 -0.80 -0.17
CA THR A 184 -6.23 0.42 0.62
C THR A 184 -4.88 0.78 1.19
N VAL A 185 -4.39 1.98 0.87
CA VAL A 185 -3.09 2.49 1.29
C VAL A 185 -3.29 3.70 2.21
N SER A 186 -2.59 3.74 3.34
CA SER A 186 -2.65 4.88 4.25
C SER A 186 -2.10 6.15 3.59
N ASN A 187 -2.79 7.29 3.75
CA ASN A 187 -2.34 8.57 3.21
C ASN A 187 -1.01 9.05 3.82
N SER A 188 -0.62 8.53 5.00
CA SER A 188 0.68 8.84 5.61
C SER A 188 1.86 8.45 4.71
N LYS A 189 1.66 7.52 3.78
CA LYS A 189 2.70 7.06 2.84
C LYS A 189 3.25 8.17 1.93
N VAL A 190 2.51 9.26 1.74
CA VAL A 190 3.02 10.41 0.97
C VAL A 190 4.23 11.11 1.63
N PHE A 191 4.46 10.90 2.92
CA PHE A 191 5.63 11.41 3.64
C PHE A 191 6.80 10.44 3.68
N ASP A 192 6.53 9.14 3.55
CA ASP A 192 7.51 8.07 3.73
C ASP A 192 8.13 7.63 2.40
N GLU A 193 7.37 7.74 1.29
CA GLU A 193 7.71 7.16 0.00
C GLU A 193 7.36 8.11 -1.15
N PRO A 194 8.09 8.07 -2.27
CA PRO A 194 7.71 8.84 -3.45
C PRO A 194 6.39 8.34 -4.03
N VAL A 195 5.57 9.28 -4.47
CA VAL A 195 4.34 8.99 -5.22
C VAL A 195 4.61 9.21 -6.70
N TYR A 196 4.50 8.15 -7.49
CA TYR A 196 4.61 8.22 -8.95
C TYR A 196 3.21 8.39 -9.54
N ASN A 197 2.97 9.47 -10.27
CA ASN A 197 1.71 9.71 -10.98
C ASN A 197 1.97 9.65 -12.49
N TYR A 198 1.26 8.76 -13.19
CA TYR A 198 1.49 8.46 -14.60
C TYR A 198 0.53 9.21 -15.54
N THR A 199 -0.53 9.80 -15.01
CA THR A 199 -1.64 10.35 -15.83
C THR A 199 -1.97 11.81 -15.58
N ARG A 200 -1.43 12.40 -14.51
CA ARG A 200 -1.85 13.70 -14.02
C ARG A 200 -1.64 14.85 -15.02
N GLU A 201 -0.42 14.96 -15.54
CA GLU A 201 -0.04 16.12 -16.34
C GLU A 201 0.18 15.76 -17.81
N PHE A 202 0.59 14.51 -18.04
CA PHE A 202 0.87 13.97 -19.35
C PHE A 202 0.40 12.53 -19.41
N PRO A 203 -0.79 12.25 -19.97
CA PRO A 203 -1.42 10.93 -19.98
C PRO A 203 -0.78 9.97 -20.99
N TYR A 204 0.47 10.21 -21.33
CA TYR A 204 1.27 9.41 -22.24
C TYR A 204 2.56 8.99 -21.56
N ILE A 205 3.09 7.87 -22.02
CA ILE A 205 4.35 7.33 -21.50
C ILE A 205 5.26 6.94 -22.66
N TRP A 206 6.56 6.96 -22.38
CA TRP A 206 7.54 6.37 -23.26
C TRP A 206 7.62 4.88 -22.98
N GLU A 207 7.39 4.08 -24.01
CA GLU A 207 7.52 2.63 -23.96
C GLU A 207 8.62 2.16 -24.90
N GLU A 208 9.14 0.97 -24.61
CA GLU A 208 10.19 0.34 -25.38
C GLU A 208 9.83 -1.11 -25.69
N MET A 209 10.24 -1.55 -26.88
CA MET A 209 10.19 -2.95 -27.28
C MET A 209 11.54 -3.34 -27.87
N THR A 210 12.06 -4.47 -27.43
CA THR A 210 13.38 -4.95 -27.81
C THR A 210 13.24 -6.17 -28.72
N LEU A 211 13.97 -6.15 -29.83
CA LEU A 211 14.04 -7.21 -30.84
C LEU A 211 15.50 -7.67 -30.99
N PRO A 212 15.84 -8.92 -30.64
CA PRO A 212 17.15 -9.48 -30.92
C PRO A 212 17.21 -10.03 -32.38
N ILE A 213 18.21 -9.60 -33.15
CA ILE A 213 18.48 -10.12 -34.49
C ILE A 213 19.93 -10.63 -34.59
N ALA A 214 20.18 -11.57 -35.50
CA ALA A 214 21.54 -12.04 -35.76
C ALA A 214 22.42 -10.93 -36.34
N TYR A 215 23.72 -10.93 -35.99
CA TYR A 215 24.67 -9.95 -36.51
C TYR A 215 24.76 -9.92 -38.04
N ALA A 216 24.52 -11.09 -38.70
CA ALA A 216 24.52 -11.22 -40.12
C ALA A 216 23.20 -10.77 -40.80
N ALA A 217 22.16 -10.46 -40.03
CA ALA A 217 20.87 -10.03 -40.55
C ALA A 217 20.92 -8.60 -41.13
N ASP A 218 19.98 -8.28 -42.03
CA ASP A 218 19.81 -6.94 -42.57
C ASP A 218 19.23 -6.00 -41.48
N ARG A 219 20.14 -5.44 -40.70
CA ARG A 219 19.80 -4.51 -39.57
C ARG A 219 19.11 -3.25 -40.06
N ALA A 220 19.45 -2.74 -41.24
CA ALA A 220 18.85 -1.52 -41.78
C ALA A 220 17.38 -1.78 -42.22
N ARG A 221 17.08 -2.98 -42.71
CA ARG A 221 15.72 -3.39 -43.01
C ARG A 221 14.91 -3.61 -41.73
N ALA A 222 15.50 -4.29 -40.74
CA ALA A 222 14.86 -4.52 -39.44
C ALA A 222 14.52 -3.19 -38.71
N GLU A 223 15.44 -2.21 -38.71
CA GLU A 223 15.22 -0.88 -38.17
C GLU A 223 14.06 -0.17 -38.86
N ARG A 224 14.00 -0.19 -40.21
CA ARG A 224 12.88 0.40 -40.95
C ARG A 224 11.54 -0.24 -40.59
N ILE A 225 11.48 -1.58 -40.50
CA ILE A 225 10.28 -2.28 -40.06
C ILE A 225 9.82 -1.84 -38.71
N LEU A 226 10.73 -1.76 -37.73
CA LEU A 226 10.40 -1.32 -36.38
C LEU A 226 9.87 0.12 -36.36
N LEU A 227 10.50 1.04 -37.09
CA LEU A 227 10.08 2.44 -37.19
C LEU A 227 8.73 2.61 -37.87
N GLU A 228 8.48 1.87 -38.98
CA GLU A 228 7.21 1.92 -39.70
C GLU A 228 6.07 1.39 -38.83
N VAL A 229 6.25 0.21 -38.24
CA VAL A 229 5.21 -0.40 -37.40
C VAL A 229 4.95 0.43 -36.17
N ALA A 230 5.98 0.84 -35.45
CA ALA A 230 5.81 1.70 -34.28
C ALA A 230 5.14 3.03 -34.66
N GLY A 231 5.50 3.61 -35.82
CA GLY A 231 4.90 4.85 -36.33
C GLY A 231 3.40 4.76 -36.60
N ARG A 232 2.90 3.59 -37.05
CA ARG A 232 1.45 3.36 -37.28
C ARG A 232 0.66 3.28 -35.97
N HIS A 233 1.27 2.76 -34.92
CA HIS A 233 0.63 2.51 -33.62
C HIS A 233 0.90 3.62 -32.59
N THR A 234 1.84 4.50 -32.85
CA THR A 234 2.14 5.62 -31.94
C THR A 234 1.02 6.65 -31.98
N VAL A 235 0.81 7.32 -30.86
CA VAL A 235 -0.09 8.47 -30.82
C VAL A 235 0.44 9.54 -31.79
N PRO A 236 -0.32 9.96 -32.79
CA PRO A 236 0.09 11.03 -33.69
C PRO A 236 0.43 12.29 -32.91
N ILE A 237 1.56 12.90 -33.20
CA ILE A 237 2.02 14.11 -32.51
C ILE A 237 0.95 15.23 -32.52
N GLY A 238 0.14 15.28 -33.59
CA GLY A 238 -0.99 16.19 -33.68
C GLY A 238 -2.11 15.95 -32.67
N GLU A 239 -2.29 14.69 -32.16
CA GLU A 239 -3.26 14.37 -31.10
C GLU A 239 -2.73 14.70 -29.72
N LEU A 240 -1.41 14.77 -29.53
CA LEU A 240 -0.79 15.15 -28.25
C LEU A 240 -1.12 16.59 -27.86
N GLY A 241 -1.61 17.38 -28.80
CA GLY A 241 -1.95 18.77 -28.60
C GLY A 241 -0.69 19.60 -28.27
N GLU A 242 -0.28 20.41 -29.21
CA GLU A 242 0.84 21.34 -29.01
C GLU A 242 0.71 22.17 -27.73
N ALA A 243 -0.52 22.45 -27.32
CA ALA A 243 -0.85 23.14 -26.08
C ALA A 243 -0.43 22.37 -24.81
N ALA A 244 -0.63 21.06 -24.75
CA ALA A 244 -0.23 20.22 -23.59
C ALA A 244 1.30 20.15 -23.47
N LEU A 245 1.99 20.10 -24.60
CA LEU A 245 3.45 20.13 -24.65
C LEU A 245 4.03 21.45 -24.23
N LEU A 246 3.46 22.55 -24.72
CA LEU A 246 3.88 23.91 -24.34
C LEU A 246 3.64 24.18 -22.85
N GLU A 247 2.53 23.68 -22.29
CA GLU A 247 2.24 23.80 -20.87
C GLU A 247 3.26 23.00 -20.04
N MET A 248 3.62 21.80 -20.47
CA MET A 248 4.65 20.98 -19.83
C MET A 248 6.03 21.63 -19.88
N GLU A 249 6.43 22.20 -21.05
CA GLU A 249 7.68 22.93 -21.20
C GLU A 249 7.75 24.15 -20.28
N ARG A 250 6.68 24.94 -20.20
CA ARG A 250 6.60 26.14 -19.36
C ARG A 250 6.61 25.81 -17.87
N ARG A 251 5.90 24.77 -17.48
CA ARG A 251 5.69 24.44 -16.06
C ARG A 251 6.86 23.71 -15.44
N TYR A 252 7.52 22.84 -16.21
CA TYR A 252 8.58 21.97 -15.70
C TYR A 252 9.97 22.31 -16.26
N PHE A 253 10.08 23.31 -17.12
CA PHE A 253 11.34 23.69 -17.78
C PHE A 253 12.01 22.51 -18.51
N ILE A 254 11.20 21.56 -18.98
CA ILE A 254 11.66 20.36 -19.68
C ILE A 254 11.81 20.73 -21.16
N ARG A 255 12.97 20.46 -21.74
CA ARG A 255 13.16 20.59 -23.18
C ARG A 255 12.25 19.62 -23.93
N ARG A 256 11.71 20.05 -25.06
CA ARG A 256 10.89 19.24 -25.95
C ARG A 256 11.61 17.93 -26.26
N ALA A 257 11.10 16.80 -25.71
CA ALA A 257 11.64 15.49 -26.00
C ALA A 257 11.24 15.07 -27.43
N GLU A 258 12.09 14.32 -28.11
CA GLU A 258 11.72 13.70 -29.38
C GLU A 258 10.54 12.74 -29.14
N MET A 259 9.44 12.96 -29.85
CA MET A 259 8.20 12.19 -29.72
C MET A 259 8.01 11.17 -30.82
N THR A 260 8.83 11.27 -31.87
CA THR A 260 8.84 10.28 -32.96
C THR A 260 9.48 8.98 -32.50
N PRO A 261 9.02 7.84 -32.99
CA PRO A 261 9.66 6.56 -32.75
C PRO A 261 11.15 6.60 -33.14
N LYS A 262 11.97 5.98 -32.31
CA LYS A 262 13.42 5.90 -32.54
C LYS A 262 13.92 4.52 -32.17
N VAL A 263 14.86 3.99 -32.94
CA VAL A 263 15.50 2.71 -32.67
C VAL A 263 16.91 2.93 -32.11
N TYR A 264 17.21 2.22 -31.05
CA TYR A 264 18.52 2.18 -30.41
C TYR A 264 19.14 0.80 -30.58
N PHE A 265 20.43 0.75 -30.87
CA PHE A 265 21.19 -0.48 -31.06
C PHE A 265 22.00 -0.76 -29.80
N ARG A 266 21.96 -2.04 -29.34
CA ARG A 266 22.81 -2.54 -28.29
C ARG A 266 23.54 -3.80 -28.80
N LEU A 267 24.86 -3.79 -28.71
CA LEU A 267 25.68 -4.95 -29.01
C LEU A 267 25.67 -5.89 -27.82
N THR A 268 25.39 -7.16 -28.05
CA THR A 268 25.49 -8.23 -27.06
C THR A 268 26.44 -9.29 -27.53
N ASP A 269 26.75 -10.29 -26.72
CA ASP A 269 27.71 -11.35 -27.08
C ASP A 269 27.22 -12.22 -28.24
N ASN A 270 25.89 -12.41 -28.39
CA ASN A 270 25.31 -13.37 -29.32
C ASN A 270 24.43 -12.75 -30.42
N TRP A 271 23.92 -11.53 -30.20
CA TRP A 271 23.01 -10.88 -31.14
C TRP A 271 23.12 -9.36 -31.07
N LEU A 272 22.57 -8.72 -32.07
CA LEU A 272 22.31 -7.29 -32.07
C LEU A 272 20.90 -7.03 -31.54
N GLU A 273 20.78 -6.22 -30.51
CA GLU A 273 19.50 -5.85 -29.91
C GLU A 273 19.05 -4.49 -30.45
N LEU A 274 17.88 -4.46 -31.06
CA LEU A 274 17.22 -3.26 -31.56
C LEU A 274 16.09 -2.92 -30.59
N THR A 275 16.17 -1.77 -29.94
CA THR A 275 15.13 -1.28 -29.05
C THR A 275 14.40 -0.12 -29.70
N VAL A 276 13.15 -0.34 -30.08
CA VAL A 276 12.29 0.75 -30.55
C VAL A 276 11.63 1.44 -29.36
N ARG A 277 11.82 2.73 -29.24
CA ARG A 277 11.20 3.60 -28.26
C ARG A 277 10.12 4.44 -28.94
N PHE A 278 8.95 4.53 -28.32
CA PHE A 278 7.80 5.26 -28.83
C PHE A 278 6.93 5.80 -27.71
N ILE A 279 6.02 6.72 -28.02
CA ILE A 279 5.05 7.27 -27.09
C ILE A 279 3.72 6.53 -27.27
N ALA A 280 3.11 6.18 -26.13
CA ALA A 280 1.81 5.53 -26.09
C ALA A 280 0.93 6.15 -25.00
N ARG A 281 -0.38 5.95 -25.11
CA ARG A 281 -1.30 6.23 -23.99
C ARG A 281 -1.01 5.27 -22.86
N ASP A 282 -1.15 5.73 -21.61
CA ASP A 282 -0.89 4.89 -20.43
C ASP A 282 -1.84 3.67 -20.34
N HIS A 283 -3.05 3.78 -20.91
CA HIS A 283 -4.01 2.70 -20.98
C HIS A 283 -3.86 1.87 -22.26
N GLY A 284 -4.07 0.54 -22.18
CA GLY A 284 -4.03 -0.35 -23.35
C GLY A 284 -2.61 -0.70 -23.85
N ILE A 285 -1.59 -0.52 -23.02
CA ILE A 285 -0.18 -0.77 -23.41
C ILE A 285 0.07 -2.22 -23.83
N ARG A 286 -0.57 -3.18 -23.17
CA ARG A 286 -0.36 -4.60 -23.48
C ARG A 286 -0.91 -4.96 -24.86
N GLU A 287 -2.12 -4.52 -25.13
CA GLU A 287 -2.80 -4.70 -26.41
C GLU A 287 -2.01 -4.01 -27.55
N LEU A 288 -1.52 -2.81 -27.28
CA LEU A 288 -0.67 -2.07 -28.21
C LEU A 288 0.62 -2.83 -28.54
N LYS A 289 1.34 -3.30 -27.50
CA LYS A 289 2.57 -4.09 -27.70
C LYS A 289 2.32 -5.41 -28.39
N ASP A 290 1.19 -6.09 -28.14
CA ASP A 290 0.80 -7.30 -28.84
C ASP A 290 0.56 -7.02 -30.35
N ALA A 291 -0.18 -5.94 -30.66
CA ALA A 291 -0.43 -5.54 -32.03
C ALA A 291 0.87 -5.22 -32.79
N ILE A 292 1.74 -4.40 -32.19
CA ILE A 292 3.06 -4.09 -32.75
C ILE A 292 3.89 -5.36 -32.94
N SER A 293 3.91 -6.25 -31.96
CA SER A 293 4.68 -7.51 -32.05
C SER A 293 4.23 -8.39 -33.22
N ARG A 294 2.92 -8.53 -33.43
CA ARG A 294 2.36 -9.32 -34.53
C ARG A 294 2.72 -8.74 -35.89
N GLU A 295 2.59 -7.44 -36.06
CA GLU A 295 2.94 -6.78 -37.32
C GLU A 295 4.45 -6.82 -37.57
N VAL A 296 5.28 -6.61 -36.55
CA VAL A 296 6.74 -6.72 -36.66
C VAL A 296 7.14 -8.15 -37.09
N LEU A 297 6.57 -9.19 -36.45
CA LEU A 297 6.85 -10.58 -36.79
C LEU A 297 6.51 -10.86 -38.24
N ALA A 298 5.31 -10.49 -38.71
CA ALA A 298 4.90 -10.70 -40.09
C ALA A 298 5.84 -9.99 -41.07
N ALA A 299 6.22 -8.74 -40.82
CA ALA A 299 7.12 -7.98 -41.67
C ALA A 299 8.57 -8.53 -41.68
N LEU A 300 9.02 -9.11 -40.55
CA LEU A 300 10.33 -9.77 -40.47
C LEU A 300 10.33 -11.09 -41.26
N ASP A 301 9.27 -11.88 -41.17
CA ASP A 301 9.10 -13.12 -41.89
C ASP A 301 9.10 -12.85 -43.44
N ASP A 302 8.35 -11.83 -43.88
CA ASP A 302 8.34 -11.39 -45.27
C ASP A 302 9.71 -10.88 -45.75
N ALA A 303 10.50 -10.30 -44.86
CA ALA A 303 11.86 -9.83 -45.15
C ALA A 303 12.94 -10.93 -45.02
N GLY A 304 12.59 -12.14 -44.58
CA GLY A 304 13.53 -13.22 -44.32
C GLY A 304 14.50 -12.94 -43.16
N ILE A 305 14.10 -12.12 -42.19
CA ILE A 305 14.93 -11.74 -41.04
C ILE A 305 14.52 -12.58 -39.83
N GLY A 306 15.39 -13.50 -39.41
CA GLY A 306 15.17 -14.33 -38.24
C GLY A 306 15.44 -13.61 -36.93
N ILE A 307 14.62 -13.90 -35.90
CA ILE A 307 14.87 -13.48 -34.52
C ILE A 307 15.99 -14.34 -33.96
N ALA A 308 16.98 -13.68 -33.32
CA ALA A 308 18.09 -14.38 -32.69
C ALA A 308 17.69 -14.97 -31.33
N SER A 309 18.29 -16.09 -30.98
CA SER A 309 18.19 -16.72 -29.67
C SER A 309 19.59 -16.91 -29.05
N ALA A 310 19.65 -17.15 -27.75
CA ALA A 310 20.90 -17.44 -27.08
C ALA A 310 21.55 -18.70 -27.67
N THR A 311 22.77 -18.55 -28.19
CA THR A 311 23.58 -19.65 -28.73
C THR A 311 24.72 -19.89 -27.77
N PHE A 312 24.88 -21.13 -27.31
CA PHE A 312 25.98 -21.52 -26.44
C PHE A 312 26.96 -22.37 -27.25
N GLU A 313 28.23 -21.97 -27.32
CA GLU A 313 29.30 -22.81 -27.80
C GLU A 313 29.83 -23.68 -26.68
N ILE A 314 29.75 -25.01 -26.84
CA ILE A 314 30.27 -25.93 -25.85
C ILE A 314 31.73 -26.24 -26.24
N VAL A 315 32.67 -25.59 -25.57
CA VAL A 315 34.10 -25.81 -25.77
C VAL A 315 34.60 -26.90 -24.81
N GLY A 316 35.16 -27.97 -25.35
CA GLY A 316 35.83 -28.99 -24.53
C GLY A 316 34.92 -30.06 -23.92
N LEU A 317 34.00 -30.60 -24.69
CA LEU A 317 33.31 -31.82 -24.26
C LEU A 317 34.35 -32.96 -24.11
N PRO A 318 34.46 -33.62 -22.94
CA PRO A 318 35.25 -34.83 -22.83
C PRO A 318 34.67 -35.89 -23.76
N SER A 319 35.54 -36.73 -24.38
CA SER A 319 35.12 -37.79 -25.29
C SER A 319 34.05 -38.69 -24.63
N LEU A 320 32.83 -38.65 -25.11
CA LEU A 320 31.75 -39.54 -24.66
C LEU A 320 32.03 -40.95 -25.17
N ARG A 321 32.39 -41.88 -24.27
CA ARG A 321 32.35 -43.30 -24.57
C ARG A 321 30.90 -43.78 -24.59
N LEU A 322 30.37 -44.01 -25.79
CA LEU A 322 29.10 -44.69 -25.96
C LEU A 322 29.33 -46.20 -25.80
N GLU A 323 29.05 -46.74 -24.62
CA GLU A 323 28.93 -48.19 -24.45
C GLU A 323 27.64 -48.68 -25.13
N ARG A 324 27.80 -49.37 -26.25
CA ARG A 324 26.68 -50.13 -26.83
C ARG A 324 26.37 -51.31 -25.92
N THR A 325 25.26 -51.20 -25.21
CA THR A 325 24.72 -52.38 -24.51
C THR A 325 24.38 -53.44 -25.55
N PRO A 326 24.93 -54.68 -25.48
CA PRO A 326 24.59 -55.74 -26.39
C PRO A 326 23.08 -56.04 -26.29
N ARG A 327 22.42 -56.05 -27.42
CA ARG A 327 21.04 -56.53 -27.50
C ARG A 327 21.04 -57.97 -27.02
N ALA A 328 20.33 -58.27 -25.97
CA ALA A 328 20.07 -59.64 -25.54
C ALA A 328 19.25 -60.32 -26.66
N ASP A 329 19.92 -61.12 -27.43
CA ASP A 329 19.26 -62.03 -28.37
C ASP A 329 18.38 -62.99 -27.58
N GLY A 330 17.09 -62.77 -27.63
CA GLY A 330 16.11 -63.71 -27.12
C GLY A 330 16.10 -64.98 -27.97
N ARG A 331 16.72 -66.01 -27.46
CA ARG A 331 16.43 -67.40 -27.82
C ARG A 331 16.06 -68.15 -26.55
N GLY A 332 14.85 -68.63 -26.54
CA GLY A 332 14.33 -69.52 -25.55
C GLY A 332 12.83 -69.60 -25.61
#